data_1ea74c3960db890c848058d97702c13d
#
_entry.id   1ea74c3960db890c848058d97702c13d
#
_cell.length_a   1.000
_cell.length_b   1.000
_cell.length_c   1.000
_cell.angle_alpha   90.00
_cell.angle_beta   90.00
_cell.angle_gamma   90.00
#
_symmetry.space_group_name_H-M   'P 1'
#
loop_
_entity.id
_entity.type
_entity.pdbx_description
1 polymer ?
#
loop_
_entity_poly.entity_id
_entity_poly.type
_entity_poly.pdbx_seq_one_letter_code
_entity_poly.pdbx_strand_id
1 'polypeptide(L)'
;MVMQRPAKPCTSVRFRPEPPIFTVNPTKTPTISDFEVLRQRRQVSAKDSVLAGPVGPIQFQILNLLENYPNALDRNCRPGHLTGSSLIVRPEDSKILVLFHAKLKRWLQPGGHADRDGDMARVALREAIEETGITQLNIVEPPIDLDIHIVDPPYEDAHEHHDVRYLVLAPEGSCPRGNYESTGFQWLDPNEIQQIDPDDGFIRLVERGLTMYSVLQLFDSRSRS
;
A
#
# COMPACT_ATOMS: atom_id res chain seq x y z
N MET A 1 -27.18 11.60 28.29
CA MET A 1 -27.10 10.39 27.44
C MET A 1 -27.11 10.89 26.00
N VAL A 2 -25.92 11.13 25.44
CA VAL A 2 -25.76 11.68 24.08
C VAL A 2 -25.69 10.48 23.15
N MET A 3 -26.74 10.28 22.34
CA MET A 3 -26.73 9.28 21.28
C MET A 3 -25.75 9.71 20.19
N GLN A 4 -24.63 9.00 20.06
CA GLN A 4 -23.76 9.09 18.92
C GLN A 4 -24.52 8.53 17.70
N ARG A 5 -24.65 9.35 16.65
CA ARG A 5 -25.18 8.88 15.36
C ARG A 5 -24.16 7.95 14.74
N PRO A 6 -24.56 6.77 14.22
CA PRO A 6 -23.65 5.91 13.49
C PRO A 6 -23.15 6.63 12.23
N ALA A 7 -21.86 6.50 11.95
CA ALA A 7 -21.25 7.01 10.73
C ALA A 7 -21.96 6.40 9.51
N LYS A 8 -22.25 7.24 8.51
CA LYS A 8 -22.84 6.75 7.25
C LYS A 8 -21.88 5.80 6.57
N PRO A 9 -22.31 4.62 6.11
CA PRO A 9 -21.43 3.71 5.37
C PRO A 9 -20.94 4.38 4.09
N CYS A 10 -19.65 4.24 3.80
CA CYS A 10 -19.07 4.65 2.53
C CYS A 10 -19.66 3.75 1.44
N THR A 11 -20.62 4.26 0.67
CA THR A 11 -21.24 3.52 -0.43
C THR A 11 -20.27 3.45 -1.59
N SER A 12 -20.06 2.25 -2.15
CA SER A 12 -19.29 2.04 -3.36
C SER A 12 -19.84 2.89 -4.51
N VAL A 13 -19.05 3.87 -4.98
CA VAL A 13 -19.42 4.70 -6.12
C VAL A 13 -19.15 3.90 -7.38
N ARG A 14 -20.21 3.38 -8.01
CA ARG A 14 -20.13 2.85 -9.38
C ARG A 14 -20.07 4.02 -10.36
N PHE A 15 -18.93 4.22 -11.00
CA PHE A 15 -18.82 5.16 -12.09
C PHE A 15 -19.49 4.60 -13.35
N ARG A 16 -20.42 5.39 -13.95
CA ARG A 16 -20.88 5.20 -15.32
C ARG A 16 -19.85 5.79 -16.29
N PRO A 17 -19.65 5.19 -17.46
CA PRO A 17 -18.72 5.72 -18.45
C PRO A 17 -19.37 6.86 -19.25
N GLU A 18 -19.18 8.09 -18.82
CA GLU A 18 -19.17 9.31 -19.63
C GLU A 18 -18.71 10.50 -18.75
N PRO A 19 -17.79 11.34 -19.24
CA PRO A 19 -17.22 12.37 -18.39
C PRO A 19 -18.13 13.59 -18.31
N PRO A 20 -18.54 14.01 -17.13
CA PRO A 20 -18.94 15.40 -16.94
C PRO A 20 -17.67 16.22 -16.75
N ILE A 21 -17.64 17.38 -17.38
CA ILE A 21 -16.67 18.43 -17.16
C ILE A 21 -16.79 18.86 -15.68
N PHE A 22 -15.93 18.34 -14.84
CA PHE A 22 -15.85 18.80 -13.46
C PHE A 22 -14.86 19.94 -13.35
N THR A 23 -15.37 21.12 -13.05
CA THR A 23 -14.59 22.17 -12.41
C THR A 23 -14.12 21.64 -11.06
N VAL A 24 -12.84 21.29 -11.00
CA VAL A 24 -12.17 20.81 -9.78
C VAL A 24 -12.12 21.96 -8.80
N ASN A 25 -12.86 21.85 -7.72
CA ASN A 25 -12.65 22.67 -6.55
C ASN A 25 -11.52 21.99 -5.73
N PRO A 26 -10.32 22.60 -5.62
CA PRO A 26 -9.20 21.97 -4.96
C PRO A 26 -9.36 22.09 -3.45
N THR A 27 -10.07 21.17 -2.83
CA THR A 27 -10.13 21.12 -1.37
C THR A 27 -9.19 20.07 -0.81
N LYS A 28 -8.06 20.59 -0.34
CA LYS A 28 -6.97 19.98 0.42
C LYS A 28 -6.09 18.97 -0.33
N THR A 29 -5.12 19.52 -1.01
CA THR A 29 -3.80 18.91 -1.17
C THR A 29 -3.28 18.44 0.19
N PRO A 30 -2.58 17.28 0.29
CA PRO A 30 -1.91 16.86 1.51
C PRO A 30 -1.12 18.04 2.10
N THR A 31 -1.30 18.31 3.38
CA THR A 31 -0.63 19.45 4.01
C THR A 31 0.84 19.13 4.27
N ILE A 32 1.66 20.16 4.36
CA ILE A 32 3.10 20.06 4.70
C ILE A 32 3.31 19.24 5.99
N SER A 33 2.35 19.23 6.93
CA SER A 33 2.38 18.43 8.14
C SER A 33 2.31 16.91 7.89
N ASP A 34 1.60 16.47 6.86
CA ASP A 34 1.50 15.03 6.54
C ASP A 34 2.84 14.51 5.99
N PHE A 35 3.58 15.38 5.28
CA PHE A 35 4.95 15.09 4.83
C PHE A 35 6.01 15.34 5.91
N GLU A 36 5.75 16.14 6.93
CA GLU A 36 6.68 16.35 8.05
C GLU A 36 6.82 15.12 8.94
N VAL A 37 5.76 14.35 9.16
CA VAL A 37 5.83 13.06 9.85
C VAL A 37 6.76 12.10 9.10
N LEU A 38 6.72 12.12 7.76
CA LEU A 38 7.62 11.32 6.91
C LEU A 38 9.09 11.79 6.97
N ARG A 39 9.34 13.08 7.21
CA ARG A 39 10.70 13.65 7.30
C ARG A 39 11.40 13.39 8.63
N GLN A 40 10.67 13.15 9.72
CA GLN A 40 11.24 12.94 11.06
C GLN A 40 11.70 11.50 11.31
N ARG A 41 11.44 10.56 10.38
CA ARG A 41 11.93 9.19 10.49
C ARG A 41 13.47 9.15 10.34
N ARG A 42 14.10 8.31 11.16
CA ARG A 42 15.52 7.97 10.97
C ARG A 42 15.67 7.44 9.54
N GLN A 43 16.65 7.94 8.81
CA GLN A 43 16.91 7.49 7.45
C GLN A 43 17.29 6.00 7.46
N VAL A 44 16.38 5.14 6.97
CA VAL A 44 16.56 3.70 6.83
C VAL A 44 16.92 3.42 5.39
N SER A 45 17.91 2.58 5.14
CA SER A 45 18.26 2.19 3.77
C SER A 45 17.31 1.09 3.25
N ALA A 46 17.20 0.98 1.92
CA ALA A 46 16.46 -0.11 1.30
C ALA A 46 17.00 -1.49 1.72
N LYS A 47 18.30 -1.62 1.88
CA LYS A 47 18.94 -2.84 2.39
C LYS A 47 18.47 -3.16 3.81
N ASP A 48 18.39 -2.18 4.71
CA ASP A 48 17.91 -2.39 6.08
C ASP A 48 16.44 -2.80 6.09
N SER A 49 15.61 -2.18 5.25
CA SER A 49 14.20 -2.55 5.09
C SER A 49 14.04 -4.00 4.63
N VAL A 50 14.82 -4.41 3.61
CA VAL A 50 14.79 -5.78 3.09
C VAL A 50 15.29 -6.78 4.13
N LEU A 51 16.36 -6.46 4.86
CA LEU A 51 16.92 -7.32 5.94
C LEU A 51 15.95 -7.50 7.11
N ALA A 52 15.12 -6.50 7.40
CA ALA A 52 14.09 -6.58 8.44
C ALA A 52 12.86 -7.40 8.02
N GLY A 53 12.71 -7.68 6.72
CA GLY A 53 11.61 -8.46 6.17
C GLY A 53 11.77 -9.98 6.36
N PRO A 54 10.77 -10.74 5.86
CA PRO A 54 10.78 -12.20 5.97
C PRO A 54 12.02 -12.83 5.32
N VAL A 55 12.72 -13.68 6.06
CA VAL A 55 13.90 -14.40 5.57
C VAL A 55 13.48 -15.48 4.57
N GLY A 56 14.14 -15.52 3.41
CA GLY A 56 13.87 -16.53 2.39
C GLY A 56 14.50 -16.21 1.03
N PRO A 57 14.27 -17.04 0.02
CA PRO A 57 14.87 -16.87 -1.30
C PRO A 57 14.62 -15.50 -1.93
N ILE A 58 13.42 -14.95 -1.76
CA ILE A 58 13.05 -13.62 -2.28
C ILE A 58 13.90 -12.53 -1.64
N GLN A 59 14.11 -12.57 -0.32
CA GLN A 59 14.96 -11.62 0.39
C GLN A 59 16.38 -11.62 -0.20
N PHE A 60 16.97 -12.81 -0.42
CA PHE A 60 18.30 -12.91 -1.01
C PHE A 60 18.38 -12.36 -2.43
N GLN A 61 17.34 -12.57 -3.24
CA GLN A 61 17.29 -12.01 -4.60
C GLN A 61 17.22 -10.48 -4.58
N ILE A 62 16.40 -9.89 -3.72
CA ILE A 62 16.32 -8.43 -3.58
C ILE A 62 17.65 -7.85 -3.07
N LEU A 63 18.29 -8.49 -2.08
CA LEU A 63 19.60 -8.07 -1.60
C LEU A 63 20.65 -8.16 -2.71
N ASN A 64 20.62 -9.21 -3.53
CA ASN A 64 21.52 -9.35 -4.67
C ASN A 64 21.31 -8.26 -5.74
N LEU A 65 20.06 -7.86 -5.98
CA LEU A 65 19.77 -6.71 -6.85
C LEU A 65 20.41 -5.44 -6.30
N LEU A 66 20.19 -5.15 -5.02
CA LEU A 66 20.75 -3.95 -4.36
C LEU A 66 22.28 -3.92 -4.33
N GLU A 67 22.93 -5.08 -4.28
CA GLU A 67 24.40 -5.18 -4.27
C GLU A 67 25.01 -5.01 -5.66
N ASN A 68 24.35 -5.49 -6.70
CA ASN A 68 24.91 -5.51 -8.06
C ASN A 68 24.44 -4.35 -8.95
N TYR A 69 23.35 -3.67 -8.58
CA TYR A 69 22.77 -2.57 -9.37
C TYR A 69 22.67 -1.30 -8.53
N PRO A 70 23.62 -0.36 -8.65
CA PRO A 70 23.63 0.90 -7.89
C PRO A 70 22.38 1.77 -8.11
N ASN A 71 21.69 1.55 -9.23
CA ASN A 71 20.45 2.24 -9.59
C ASN A 71 19.18 1.41 -9.33
N ALA A 72 19.24 0.39 -8.47
CA ALA A 72 18.09 -0.48 -8.15
C ALA A 72 16.87 0.26 -7.59
N LEU A 73 17.04 1.50 -7.13
CA LEU A 73 15.94 2.39 -6.69
C LEU A 73 15.36 3.26 -7.81
N ASP A 74 15.93 3.19 -9.02
CA ASP A 74 15.43 3.95 -10.17
C ASP A 74 14.55 3.05 -11.04
N ARG A 75 13.38 3.54 -11.43
CA ARG A 75 12.41 2.78 -12.27
C ARG A 75 12.98 2.33 -13.61
N ASN A 76 14.07 2.94 -14.07
CA ASN A 76 14.75 2.53 -15.30
C ASN A 76 15.78 1.41 -15.09
N CYS A 77 16.00 0.95 -13.86
CA CYS A 77 16.90 -0.16 -13.59
C CYS A 77 16.39 -1.47 -14.22
N ARG A 78 17.30 -2.20 -14.88
CA ARG A 78 17.02 -3.52 -15.42
C ARG A 78 18.08 -4.50 -14.88
N PRO A 79 17.68 -5.72 -14.45
CA PRO A 79 16.45 -6.44 -14.81
C PRO A 79 15.20 -5.98 -14.05
N GLY A 80 15.35 -5.22 -12.97
CA GLY A 80 14.23 -4.78 -12.13
C GLY A 80 14.62 -3.66 -11.18
N HIS A 81 13.66 -3.18 -10.40
CA HIS A 81 13.87 -2.11 -9.43
C HIS A 81 12.95 -2.27 -8.20
N LEU A 82 13.26 -1.54 -7.13
CA LEU A 82 12.48 -1.61 -5.91
C LEU A 82 11.17 -0.83 -6.01
N THR A 83 10.14 -1.44 -5.42
CA THR A 83 8.82 -0.86 -5.19
C THR A 83 8.42 -1.03 -3.72
N GLY A 84 7.50 -0.20 -3.25
CA GLY A 84 6.94 -0.31 -1.91
C GLY A 84 5.43 -0.36 -1.95
N SER A 85 4.83 -1.38 -1.32
CA SER A 85 3.38 -1.60 -1.33
C SER A 85 2.80 -1.70 0.08
N SER A 86 1.50 -1.50 0.18
CA SER A 86 0.77 -1.44 1.44
C SER A 86 -0.45 -2.34 1.45
N LEU A 87 -0.54 -3.25 2.42
CA LEU A 87 -1.82 -3.84 2.79
C LEU A 87 -2.51 -2.87 3.76
N ILE A 88 -3.53 -2.17 3.31
CA ILE A 88 -4.27 -1.24 4.16
C ILE A 88 -5.42 -1.97 4.84
N VAL A 89 -5.39 -2.01 6.18
CA VAL A 89 -6.45 -2.61 7.01
C VAL A 89 -7.17 -1.52 7.78
N ARG A 90 -8.48 -1.62 7.82
CA ARG A 90 -9.35 -0.74 8.61
C ARG A 90 -9.67 -1.40 9.94
N PRO A 91 -9.23 -0.81 11.09
CA PRO A 91 -9.29 -1.47 12.40
C PRO A 91 -10.69 -1.81 12.91
N GLU A 92 -11.70 -0.97 12.61
CA GLU A 92 -13.04 -1.15 13.16
C GLU A 92 -13.80 -2.39 12.66
N ASP A 93 -13.43 -2.91 11.47
CA ASP A 93 -14.09 -4.07 10.86
C ASP A 93 -13.13 -5.05 10.20
N SER A 94 -11.81 -4.82 10.36
CA SER A 94 -10.74 -5.65 9.79
C SER A 94 -10.79 -5.81 8.27
N LYS A 95 -11.44 -4.90 7.56
CA LYS A 95 -11.53 -4.92 6.11
C LYS A 95 -10.26 -4.41 5.47
N ILE A 96 -10.00 -4.93 4.28
CA ILE A 96 -8.82 -4.65 3.46
C ILE A 96 -9.22 -3.73 2.32
N LEU A 97 -8.45 -2.66 2.12
CA LEU A 97 -8.63 -1.76 0.98
C LEU A 97 -7.93 -2.31 -0.26
N VAL A 98 -8.69 -2.40 -1.34
CA VAL A 98 -8.15 -2.64 -2.68
C VAL A 98 -8.58 -1.51 -3.61
N LEU A 99 -7.74 -1.20 -4.59
CA LEU A 99 -8.01 -0.24 -5.64
C LEU A 99 -8.07 -0.92 -7.01
N PHE A 100 -8.91 -0.39 -7.89
CA PHE A 100 -8.95 -0.82 -9.28
C PHE A 100 -7.98 0.02 -10.11
N HIS A 101 -6.87 -0.60 -10.51
CA HIS A 101 -5.83 0.08 -11.25
C HIS A 101 -6.24 0.31 -12.72
N ALA A 102 -6.31 1.57 -13.16
CA ALA A 102 -6.89 1.97 -14.44
C ALA A 102 -6.18 1.35 -15.66
N LYS A 103 -4.85 1.25 -15.62
CA LYS A 103 -4.04 0.70 -16.72
C LYS A 103 -4.04 -0.83 -16.72
N LEU A 104 -3.84 -1.46 -15.56
CA LEU A 104 -3.73 -2.91 -15.43
C LEU A 104 -5.08 -3.62 -15.43
N LYS A 105 -6.19 -2.89 -15.25
CA LYS A 105 -7.56 -3.43 -15.21
C LYS A 105 -7.75 -4.54 -14.17
N ARG A 106 -7.06 -4.43 -13.04
CA ARG A 106 -7.08 -5.39 -11.94
C ARG A 106 -7.28 -4.67 -10.61
N TRP A 107 -7.81 -5.40 -9.64
CA TRP A 107 -7.83 -5.00 -8.24
C TRP A 107 -6.49 -5.32 -7.61
N LEU A 108 -5.87 -4.33 -6.96
CA LEU A 108 -4.54 -4.43 -6.37
C LEU A 108 -4.49 -3.72 -5.02
N GLN A 109 -3.43 -4.00 -4.26
CA GLN A 109 -3.02 -3.17 -3.15
C GLN A 109 -2.41 -1.85 -3.66
N PRO A 110 -2.44 -0.76 -2.87
CA PRO A 110 -1.67 0.45 -3.16
C PRO A 110 -0.16 0.18 -3.14
N GLY A 111 0.56 0.80 -4.08
CA GLY A 111 2.01 0.68 -4.15
C GLY A 111 2.61 1.29 -5.41
N GLY A 112 3.91 1.57 -5.36
CA GLY A 112 4.62 2.18 -6.48
C GLY A 112 6.13 2.21 -6.33
N HIS A 113 6.78 3.00 -7.18
CA HIS A 113 8.22 2.99 -7.35
C HIS A 113 8.96 3.69 -6.21
N ALA A 114 10.15 3.18 -5.90
CA ALA A 114 11.04 3.80 -4.93
C ALA A 114 11.48 5.22 -5.35
N ASP A 115 11.68 5.45 -6.65
CA ASP A 115 12.07 6.74 -7.22
C ASP A 115 13.26 7.39 -6.48
N ARG A 116 14.29 6.57 -6.22
CA ARG A 116 15.52 6.90 -5.48
C ARG A 116 15.34 7.11 -3.98
N ASP A 117 14.16 6.87 -3.43
CA ASP A 117 13.95 6.87 -2.00
C ASP A 117 14.34 5.51 -1.40
N GLY A 118 15.35 5.49 -0.54
CA GLY A 118 15.82 4.27 0.12
C GLY A 118 14.97 3.85 1.32
N ASP A 119 14.08 4.69 1.86
CA ASP A 119 13.19 4.32 2.95
C ASP A 119 11.92 3.65 2.40
N MET A 120 11.94 2.33 2.29
CA MET A 120 10.85 1.58 1.66
C MET A 120 9.51 1.69 2.42
N ALA A 121 9.55 1.90 3.73
CA ALA A 121 8.33 2.16 4.50
C ALA A 121 7.74 3.54 4.14
N ARG A 122 8.59 4.54 3.92
CA ARG A 122 8.16 5.86 3.44
C ARG A 122 7.61 5.78 2.01
N VAL A 123 8.23 4.99 1.14
CA VAL A 123 7.72 4.73 -0.23
C VAL A 123 6.31 4.15 -0.16
N ALA A 124 6.13 3.04 0.54
CA ALA A 124 4.84 2.37 0.68
C ALA A 124 3.75 3.29 1.25
N LEU A 125 4.10 4.09 2.27
CA LEU A 125 3.15 5.04 2.87
C LEU A 125 2.82 6.21 1.94
N ARG A 126 3.80 6.75 1.20
CA ARG A 126 3.60 7.81 0.22
C ARG A 126 2.62 7.35 -0.87
N GLU A 127 2.89 6.21 -1.48
CA GLU A 127 2.03 5.63 -2.53
C GLU A 127 0.61 5.35 -2.00
N ALA A 128 0.50 4.79 -0.79
CA ALA A 128 -0.80 4.57 -0.17
C ALA A 128 -1.61 5.88 0.00
N ILE A 129 -0.97 6.98 0.41
CA ILE A 129 -1.62 8.29 0.53
C ILE A 129 -1.99 8.86 -0.84
N GLU A 130 -1.08 8.80 -1.81
CA GLU A 130 -1.27 9.37 -3.15
C GLU A 130 -2.39 8.67 -3.92
N GLU A 131 -2.44 7.34 -3.85
CA GLU A 131 -3.41 6.55 -4.57
C GLU A 131 -4.80 6.50 -3.92
N THR A 132 -4.85 6.56 -2.58
CA THR A 132 -6.14 6.44 -1.85
C THR A 132 -6.70 7.77 -1.36
N GLY A 133 -5.87 8.82 -1.28
CA GLY A 133 -6.25 10.10 -0.69
C GLY A 133 -6.57 10.02 0.81
N ILE A 134 -6.31 8.87 1.47
CA ILE A 134 -6.47 8.73 2.90
C ILE A 134 -5.23 9.30 3.58
N THR A 135 -5.41 10.36 4.34
CA THR A 135 -4.38 10.93 5.22
C THR A 135 -4.41 10.25 6.58
N GLN A 136 -3.35 10.41 7.37
CA GLN A 136 -3.21 9.82 8.70
C GLN A 136 -3.14 8.27 8.70
N LEU A 137 -2.72 7.68 7.60
CA LEU A 137 -2.36 6.26 7.55
C LEU A 137 -1.20 5.99 8.52
N ASN A 138 -1.28 4.88 9.23
CA ASN A 138 -0.24 4.45 10.17
C ASN A 138 0.45 3.19 9.66
N ILE A 139 1.74 3.32 9.27
CA ILE A 139 2.53 2.18 8.80
C ILE A 139 3.09 1.38 9.96
N VAL A 140 3.05 0.07 9.84
CA VAL A 140 3.59 -0.90 10.80
C VAL A 140 4.90 -1.45 10.26
N GLU A 141 5.95 -1.38 11.06
CA GLU A 141 7.24 -1.98 10.77
C GLU A 141 7.53 -3.18 11.68
N PRO A 142 8.32 -4.13 11.23
CA PRO A 142 9.02 -4.26 9.94
C PRO A 142 8.10 -4.63 8.76
N PRO A 143 8.62 -4.71 7.50
CA PRO A 143 7.83 -5.19 6.37
C PRO A 143 7.31 -6.60 6.62
N ILE A 144 6.08 -6.84 6.23
CA ILE A 144 5.37 -8.11 6.47
C ILE A 144 5.59 -9.13 5.36
N ASP A 145 5.91 -8.65 4.16
CA ASP A 145 6.13 -9.49 2.98
C ASP A 145 7.19 -8.89 2.05
N LEU A 146 7.82 -9.76 1.26
CA LEU A 146 8.70 -9.44 0.15
C LEU A 146 8.24 -10.23 -1.06
N ASP A 147 8.23 -9.59 -2.23
CA ASP A 147 7.77 -10.21 -3.47
C ASP A 147 8.63 -9.80 -4.66
N ILE A 148 8.68 -10.67 -5.67
CA ILE A 148 9.24 -10.34 -6.98
C ILE A 148 8.25 -10.81 -8.03
N HIS A 149 7.77 -9.87 -8.84
CA HIS A 149 6.84 -10.16 -9.92
C HIS A 149 7.22 -9.39 -11.18
N ILE A 150 6.90 -9.97 -12.33
CA ILE A 150 7.14 -9.33 -13.62
C ILE A 150 5.96 -8.40 -13.93
N VAL A 151 6.29 -7.19 -14.36
CA VAL A 151 5.35 -6.25 -14.96
C VAL A 151 5.68 -6.08 -16.44
N ASP A 152 4.64 -5.98 -17.26
CA ASP A 152 4.74 -5.79 -18.72
C ASP A 152 3.87 -4.60 -19.14
N PRO A 153 4.33 -3.37 -18.85
CA PRO A 153 3.57 -2.17 -19.16
C PRO A 153 3.60 -1.87 -20.67
N PRO A 154 2.54 -1.23 -21.23
CA PRO A 154 2.33 -1.13 -22.68
C PRO A 154 3.42 -0.39 -23.46
N TYR A 155 4.28 0.38 -22.82
CA TYR A 155 5.28 1.25 -23.48
C TYR A 155 6.69 1.11 -22.88
N GLU A 156 6.91 0.06 -22.09
CA GLU A 156 8.19 -0.24 -21.47
C GLU A 156 8.50 -1.74 -21.64
N ASP A 157 9.77 -2.09 -21.57
CA ASP A 157 10.17 -3.51 -21.58
C ASP A 157 9.68 -4.22 -20.31
N ALA A 158 9.30 -5.48 -20.44
CA ALA A 158 8.97 -6.33 -19.29
C ALA A 158 10.15 -6.36 -18.30
N HIS A 159 9.86 -6.15 -17.03
CA HIS A 159 10.88 -6.08 -16.00
C HIS A 159 10.34 -6.53 -14.63
N GLU A 160 11.24 -6.73 -13.68
CA GLU A 160 10.88 -7.17 -12.33
C GLU A 160 10.60 -5.98 -11.41
N HIS A 161 9.50 -6.06 -10.66
CA HIS A 161 9.30 -5.28 -9.43
C HIS A 161 9.77 -6.10 -8.24
N HIS A 162 10.70 -5.54 -7.47
CA HIS A 162 11.19 -6.09 -6.21
C HIS A 162 10.49 -5.34 -5.08
N ASP A 163 9.39 -5.90 -4.60
CA ASP A 163 8.40 -5.21 -3.79
C ASP A 163 8.59 -5.46 -2.29
N VAL A 164 8.73 -4.39 -1.52
CA VAL A 164 8.80 -4.41 -0.06
C VAL A 164 7.45 -3.98 0.50
N ARG A 165 6.76 -4.90 1.19
CA ARG A 165 5.33 -4.80 1.49
C ARG A 165 5.08 -4.63 2.99
N TYR A 166 4.24 -3.66 3.33
CA TYR A 166 3.96 -3.28 4.71
C TYR A 166 2.49 -3.41 5.06
N LEU A 167 2.21 -3.65 6.35
CA LEU A 167 0.89 -3.43 6.92
C LEU A 167 0.70 -1.93 7.20
N VAL A 168 -0.45 -1.40 6.80
CA VAL A 168 -0.84 -0.02 7.05
C VAL A 168 -2.22 -0.01 7.69
N LEU A 169 -2.39 0.75 8.75
CA LEU A 169 -3.67 0.89 9.44
C LEU A 169 -4.33 2.21 9.03
N ALA A 170 -5.57 2.12 8.58
CA ALA A 170 -6.36 3.28 8.22
C ALA A 170 -7.08 3.85 9.45
N PRO A 171 -7.30 5.18 9.54
CA PRO A 171 -8.17 5.76 10.55
C PRO A 171 -9.60 5.24 10.45
N GLU A 172 -10.31 5.22 11.58
CA GLU A 172 -11.74 4.87 11.62
C GLU A 172 -12.56 5.74 10.66
N GLY A 173 -13.48 5.11 9.93
CA GLY A 173 -14.34 5.80 8.97
C GLY A 173 -13.64 6.26 7.70
N SER A 174 -12.43 5.79 7.41
CA SER A 174 -11.68 6.14 6.20
C SER A 174 -12.47 5.90 4.93
N CYS A 175 -12.50 6.91 4.07
CA CYS A 175 -13.16 6.87 2.77
C CYS A 175 -12.15 7.25 1.68
N PRO A 176 -11.70 6.30 0.84
CA PRO A 176 -10.70 6.57 -0.18
C PRO A 176 -11.25 7.49 -1.27
N ARG A 177 -10.35 8.29 -1.86
CA ARG A 177 -10.64 9.18 -2.99
C ARG A 177 -9.59 8.93 -4.05
N GLY A 178 -10.03 8.49 -5.22
CA GLY A 178 -9.14 8.14 -6.33
C GLY A 178 -8.42 9.32 -6.95
N ASN A 179 -7.35 8.96 -7.61
CA ASN A 179 -6.64 9.80 -8.57
C ASN A 179 -6.87 9.25 -10.00
N TYR A 180 -6.08 9.69 -10.98
CA TYR A 180 -6.18 9.22 -12.36
C TYR A 180 -5.72 7.76 -12.56
N GLU A 181 -4.97 7.19 -11.61
CA GLU A 181 -4.46 5.81 -11.66
C GLU A 181 -5.41 4.82 -10.99
N SER A 182 -6.16 5.28 -9.98
CA SER A 182 -7.05 4.46 -9.14
C SER A 182 -8.50 4.88 -9.36
N THR A 183 -9.24 4.11 -10.16
CA THR A 183 -10.61 4.45 -10.60
C THR A 183 -11.72 3.81 -9.80
N GLY A 184 -11.42 2.92 -8.88
CA GLY A 184 -12.38 2.26 -8.00
C GLY A 184 -11.74 1.81 -6.70
N PHE A 185 -12.53 1.71 -5.63
CA PHE A 185 -12.10 1.24 -4.32
C PHE A 185 -13.11 0.30 -3.73
N GLN A 186 -12.61 -0.72 -3.03
CA GLN A 186 -13.45 -1.61 -2.23
C GLN A 186 -12.77 -1.89 -0.89
N TRP A 187 -13.58 -1.88 0.17
CA TRP A 187 -13.22 -2.45 1.45
C TRP A 187 -13.76 -3.88 1.50
N LEU A 188 -12.88 -4.85 1.31
CA LEU A 188 -13.22 -6.27 1.26
C LEU A 188 -13.08 -6.91 2.64
N ASP A 189 -14.05 -7.75 2.99
CA ASP A 189 -13.85 -8.72 4.05
C ASP A 189 -12.75 -9.70 3.62
N PRO A 190 -11.87 -10.16 4.53
CA PRO A 190 -10.86 -11.16 4.20
C PRO A 190 -11.41 -12.42 3.49
N ASN A 191 -12.65 -12.82 3.79
CA ASN A 191 -13.29 -13.94 3.12
C ASN A 191 -13.76 -13.64 1.68
N GLU A 192 -13.79 -12.38 1.29
CA GLU A 192 -14.22 -11.92 -0.04
C GLU A 192 -13.06 -11.72 -1.02
N ILE A 193 -11.81 -11.87 -0.56
CA ILE A 193 -10.61 -11.62 -1.37
C ILE A 193 -10.59 -12.43 -2.67
N GLN A 194 -11.10 -13.66 -2.67
CA GLN A 194 -11.17 -14.49 -3.86
C GLN A 194 -12.08 -13.92 -4.96
N GLN A 195 -12.98 -12.99 -4.65
CA GLN A 195 -13.90 -12.39 -5.63
C GLN A 195 -13.21 -11.42 -6.60
N ILE A 196 -11.98 -10.97 -6.27
CA ILE A 196 -11.21 -10.04 -7.12
C ILE A 196 -10.17 -10.73 -7.98
N ASP A 197 -10.18 -12.07 -8.06
CA ASP A 197 -9.21 -12.88 -8.81
C ASP A 197 -7.75 -12.53 -8.45
N PRO A 198 -7.37 -12.70 -7.16
CA PRO A 198 -6.04 -12.32 -6.66
C PRO A 198 -4.98 -13.30 -7.15
N ASP A 199 -3.75 -12.81 -7.34
CA ASP A 199 -2.60 -13.68 -7.49
C ASP A 199 -2.09 -14.22 -6.13
N ASP A 200 -1.23 -15.23 -6.19
CA ASP A 200 -0.68 -15.88 -4.98
C ASP A 200 0.14 -14.89 -4.12
N GLY A 201 0.77 -13.90 -4.74
CA GLY A 201 1.51 -12.86 -4.04
C GLY A 201 0.60 -11.97 -3.20
N PHE A 202 -0.57 -11.62 -3.72
CA PHE A 202 -1.55 -10.85 -2.98
C PHE A 202 -2.21 -11.68 -1.86
N ILE A 203 -2.53 -12.94 -2.12
CA ILE A 203 -3.08 -13.86 -1.08
C ILE A 203 -2.10 -13.96 0.09
N ARG A 204 -0.81 -14.20 -0.19
CA ARG A 204 0.24 -14.29 0.83
C ARG A 204 0.38 -12.98 1.62
N LEU A 205 0.30 -11.83 0.95
CA LEU A 205 0.34 -10.51 1.59
C LEU A 205 -0.82 -10.34 2.59
N VAL A 206 -2.03 -10.72 2.18
CA VAL A 206 -3.23 -10.67 3.05
C VAL A 206 -3.07 -11.57 4.27
N GLU A 207 -2.64 -12.81 4.10
CA GLU A 207 -2.44 -13.77 5.19
C GLU A 207 -1.42 -13.25 6.22
N ARG A 208 -0.28 -12.75 5.75
CA ARG A 208 0.77 -12.18 6.61
C ARG A 208 0.32 -10.91 7.32
N GLY A 209 -0.36 -10.02 6.60
CA GLY A 209 -0.86 -8.77 7.16
C GLY A 209 -1.92 -8.99 8.23
N LEU A 210 -2.86 -9.90 8.02
CA LEU A 210 -3.88 -10.23 9.02
C LEU A 210 -3.27 -10.93 10.24
N THR A 211 -2.25 -11.76 10.03
CA THR A 211 -1.51 -12.37 11.14
C THR A 211 -0.83 -11.29 11.98
N MET A 212 -0.13 -10.34 11.36
CA MET A 212 0.50 -9.22 12.07
C MET A 212 -0.54 -8.36 12.77
N TYR A 213 -1.64 -8.04 12.10
CA TYR A 213 -2.73 -7.25 12.68
C TYR A 213 -3.33 -7.92 13.92
N SER A 214 -3.56 -9.23 13.88
CA SER A 214 -4.06 -9.99 15.04
C SER A 214 -3.09 -9.91 16.23
N VAL A 215 -1.79 -9.96 15.98
CA VAL A 215 -0.77 -9.81 17.02
C VAL A 215 -0.84 -8.41 17.65
N LEU A 216 -0.98 -7.35 16.84
CA LEU A 216 -1.12 -5.98 17.36
C LEU A 216 -2.35 -5.80 18.24
N GLN A 217 -3.49 -6.37 17.86
CA GLN A 217 -4.71 -6.34 18.67
C GLN A 217 -4.53 -7.00 20.04
N LEU A 218 -3.79 -8.12 20.11
CA LEU A 218 -3.49 -8.80 21.37
C LEU A 218 -2.64 -7.97 22.32
N PHE A 219 -1.69 -7.19 21.78
CA PHE A 219 -0.88 -6.27 22.59
C PHE A 219 -1.69 -5.09 23.12
N ASP A 220 -2.56 -4.51 22.28
CA ASP A 220 -3.40 -3.36 22.65
C ASP A 220 -4.41 -3.72 23.74
N SER A 221 -4.99 -4.92 23.70
CA SER A 221 -5.92 -5.42 24.71
C SER A 221 -5.26 -5.63 26.09
N ARG A 222 -3.97 -6.04 26.11
CA ARG A 222 -3.22 -6.25 27.33
C ARG A 222 -2.72 -4.95 27.98
N SER A 223 -2.54 -3.89 27.20
CA SER A 223 -2.12 -2.59 27.74
C SER A 223 -3.26 -1.78 28.34
N ARG A 224 -4.52 -2.20 28.12
CA ARG A 224 -5.73 -1.58 28.66
C ARG A 224 -6.32 -2.31 29.88
N SER A 225 -5.79 -3.45 30.24
CA SER A 225 -6.16 -4.24 31.43
C SER A 225 -5.17 -4.00 32.58
#